data_299b6fe60ff20dfffc0a467f1d79804d
#
_entry.id   299b6fe60ff20dfffc0a467f1d79804d
#
_cell.length_a   1.000
_cell.length_b   1.000
_cell.length_c   1.000
_cell.angle_alpha   90.00
_cell.angle_beta   90.00
_cell.angle_gamma   90.00
#
_symmetry.space_group_name_H-M   'P 1'
#
loop_
_entity.id
_entity.type
_entity.pdbx_description
1 polymer ?
#
loop_
_entity_poly.entity_id
_entity_poly.type
_entity_poly.pdbx_seq_one_letter_code
_entity_poly.pdbx_strand_id
1 'polypeptide(L)'
;MVVTPLIILYLKGSWPLRTATPCLVSIPILWYFVYSPLHELSHIAGTYLVGGTVIYYKLIPRFWLSELGRAWITPEGLKESWQQLIMTASPYILDIVSIVAGMFILRRNFSKNPFVIGFVFMLLFLRPTFDFVCEPIAFLSGDMGDIYHITSKIGNFVTWSLILFSVGLSLISIIIVLKRFVRFSETLSTRGNITRCSS
;
A
#
# COMPACT_ATOMS: atom_id res chain seq x y z
N MET A 1 -6.32 7.62 7.87
CA MET A 1 -5.17 6.71 7.95
C MET A 1 -4.00 7.12 7.04
N VAL A 2 -4.20 7.34 5.73
CA VAL A 2 -3.11 7.66 4.77
C VAL A 2 -2.38 8.96 5.11
N VAL A 3 -3.11 10.01 5.45
CA VAL A 3 -2.54 11.36 5.68
C VAL A 3 -1.68 11.43 6.94
N THR A 4 -2.06 10.76 8.02
CA THR A 4 -1.33 10.83 9.30
C THR A 4 0.14 10.40 9.19
N PRO A 5 0.47 9.23 8.61
CA PRO A 5 1.87 8.85 8.41
C PRO A 5 2.64 9.81 7.49
N LEU A 6 1.99 10.40 6.48
CA LEU A 6 2.61 11.39 5.61
C LEU A 6 2.93 12.69 6.37
N ILE A 7 2.01 13.16 7.23
CA ILE A 7 2.26 14.31 8.10
C ILE A 7 3.47 14.03 8.99
N ILE A 8 3.52 12.88 9.65
CA ILE A 8 4.65 12.49 10.50
C ILE A 8 5.95 12.47 9.69
N LEU A 9 5.93 11.90 8.49
CA LEU A 9 7.06 11.82 7.58
C LEU A 9 7.63 13.22 7.28
N TYR A 10 6.77 14.17 6.91
CA TYR A 10 7.21 15.50 6.52
C TYR A 10 7.58 16.38 7.70
N LEU A 11 6.84 16.36 8.81
CA LEU A 11 7.15 17.15 10.00
C LEU A 11 8.45 16.67 10.67
N LYS A 12 8.63 15.37 10.82
CA LYS A 12 9.87 14.79 11.35
C LYS A 12 11.05 14.94 10.40
N GLY A 13 10.81 15.04 9.09
CA GLY A 13 11.81 15.34 8.08
C GLY A 13 12.30 16.80 8.11
N SER A 14 11.74 17.65 8.98
CA SER A 14 12.13 19.07 9.12
C SER A 14 12.07 19.86 7.81
N TRP A 15 11.15 19.50 6.91
CA TRP A 15 10.96 20.24 5.66
C TRP A 15 10.13 21.49 5.86
N PRO A 16 10.42 22.57 5.14
CA PRO A 16 9.60 23.77 5.20
C PRO A 16 8.17 23.46 4.72
N LEU A 17 7.20 24.08 5.36
CA LEU A 17 5.77 23.84 5.11
C LEU A 17 5.42 24.01 3.62
N ARG A 18 6.00 25.04 2.96
CA ARG A 18 5.83 25.29 1.52
C ARG A 18 6.21 24.10 0.63
N THR A 19 7.09 23.21 1.09
CA THR A 19 7.52 22.02 0.36
C THR A 19 6.67 20.79 0.72
N ALA A 20 6.26 20.68 1.99
CA ALA A 20 5.46 19.58 2.47
C ALA A 20 3.98 19.68 2.03
N THR A 21 3.40 20.88 2.00
CA THR A 21 1.98 21.08 1.66
C THR A 21 1.58 20.52 0.30
N PRO A 22 2.30 20.80 -0.81
CA PRO A 22 1.96 20.20 -2.11
C PRO A 22 1.97 18.67 -2.08
N CYS A 23 2.91 18.08 -1.33
CA CYS A 23 2.99 16.62 -1.18
C CYS A 23 1.81 16.06 -0.38
N LEU A 24 1.42 16.73 0.71
CA LEU A 24 0.27 16.34 1.54
C LEU A 24 -1.06 16.40 0.80
N VAL A 25 -1.17 17.22 -0.23
CA VAL A 25 -2.37 17.31 -1.07
C VAL A 25 -2.30 16.33 -2.24
N SER A 26 -1.20 16.32 -3.00
CA SER A 26 -1.10 15.53 -4.23
C SER A 26 -1.00 14.03 -3.99
N ILE A 27 -0.33 13.58 -2.92
CA ILE A 27 -0.16 12.15 -2.66
C ILE A 27 -1.48 11.45 -2.30
N PRO A 28 -2.37 11.99 -1.45
CA PRO A 28 -3.71 11.41 -1.25
C PRO A 28 -4.58 11.37 -2.51
N ILE A 29 -4.44 12.37 -3.40
CA ILE A 29 -5.13 12.36 -4.70
C ILE A 29 -4.60 11.20 -5.56
N LEU A 30 -3.27 11.07 -5.67
CA LEU A 30 -2.65 9.96 -6.38
C LEU A 30 -3.00 8.60 -5.76
N TRP A 31 -3.12 8.53 -4.42
CA TRP A 31 -3.60 7.34 -3.74
C TRP A 31 -4.92 6.84 -4.32
N TYR A 32 -5.91 7.72 -4.47
CA TYR A 32 -7.22 7.36 -5.00
C TYR A 32 -7.13 6.72 -6.40
N PHE A 33 -6.25 7.26 -7.26
CA PHE A 33 -6.08 6.76 -8.63
C PHE A 33 -5.15 5.55 -8.76
N VAL A 34 -4.39 5.22 -7.72
CA VAL A 34 -3.39 4.14 -7.78
C VAL A 34 -3.81 2.93 -6.94
N TYR A 35 -4.45 3.17 -5.79
CA TYR A 35 -4.80 2.11 -4.84
C TYR A 35 -5.67 1.03 -5.49
N SER A 36 -6.87 1.39 -5.90
CA SER A 36 -7.84 0.46 -6.45
C SER A 36 -7.39 -0.19 -7.77
N PRO A 37 -6.84 0.54 -8.75
CA PRO A 37 -6.30 -0.09 -9.96
C PRO A 37 -5.22 -1.13 -9.69
N LEU A 38 -4.29 -0.89 -8.77
CA LEU A 38 -3.24 -1.87 -8.46
C LEU A 38 -3.80 -3.13 -7.79
N HIS A 39 -4.79 -2.97 -6.92
CA HIS A 39 -5.50 -4.08 -6.30
C HIS A 39 -6.18 -4.95 -7.36
N GLU A 40 -7.03 -4.36 -8.21
CA GLU A 40 -7.75 -5.09 -9.25
C GLU A 40 -6.83 -5.66 -10.34
N LEU A 41 -5.78 -4.94 -10.73
CA LEU A 41 -4.78 -5.45 -11.67
C LEU A 41 -4.05 -6.68 -11.12
N SER A 42 -3.91 -6.78 -9.79
CA SER A 42 -3.34 -7.98 -9.15
C SER A 42 -4.26 -9.19 -9.30
N HIS A 43 -5.57 -9.00 -9.12
CA HIS A 43 -6.56 -10.06 -9.38
C HIS A 43 -6.55 -10.47 -10.86
N ILE A 44 -6.45 -9.52 -11.79
CA ILE A 44 -6.32 -9.80 -13.23
C ILE A 44 -5.08 -10.64 -13.51
N ALA A 45 -3.93 -10.23 -12.97
CA ALA A 45 -2.68 -10.97 -13.12
C ALA A 45 -2.78 -12.37 -12.51
N GLY A 46 -3.35 -12.52 -11.32
CA GLY A 46 -3.61 -13.80 -10.67
C GLY A 46 -4.52 -14.69 -11.50
N THR A 47 -5.58 -14.14 -12.08
CA THR A 47 -6.51 -14.87 -12.97
C THR A 47 -5.77 -15.46 -14.17
N TYR A 48 -4.99 -14.65 -14.89
CA TYR A 48 -4.22 -15.12 -16.06
C TYR A 48 -3.12 -16.11 -15.67
N LEU A 49 -2.47 -15.91 -14.52
CA LEU A 49 -1.42 -16.81 -14.03
C LEU A 49 -1.91 -18.24 -13.82
N VAL A 50 -3.17 -18.39 -13.42
CA VAL A 50 -3.79 -19.71 -13.18
C VAL A 50 -4.62 -20.23 -14.38
N GLY A 51 -4.52 -19.60 -15.55
CA GLY A 51 -5.16 -20.03 -16.79
C GLY A 51 -6.61 -19.61 -16.95
N GLY A 52 -7.10 -18.69 -16.12
CA GLY A 52 -8.41 -18.05 -16.29
C GLY A 52 -8.38 -16.88 -17.26
N THR A 53 -9.54 -16.28 -17.49
CA THR A 53 -9.73 -15.08 -18.29
C THR A 53 -10.54 -14.04 -17.50
N VAL A 54 -10.47 -12.78 -17.91
CA VAL A 54 -11.27 -11.70 -17.30
C VAL A 54 -12.24 -11.18 -18.35
N ILE A 55 -13.55 -11.32 -18.10
CA ILE A 55 -14.60 -10.89 -19.02
C ILE A 55 -15.06 -9.45 -18.78
N TYR A 56 -14.89 -8.95 -17.59
CA TYR A 56 -15.19 -7.56 -17.23
C TYR A 56 -14.26 -7.04 -16.14
N TYR A 57 -13.93 -5.76 -16.20
CA TYR A 57 -13.17 -5.10 -15.14
C TYR A 57 -13.58 -3.64 -14.99
N LYS A 58 -13.53 -3.14 -13.75
CA LYS A 58 -13.69 -1.75 -13.36
C LYS A 58 -12.59 -1.40 -12.37
N LEU A 59 -11.56 -0.72 -12.86
CA LEU A 59 -10.34 -0.45 -12.08
C LEU A 59 -10.48 0.78 -11.16
N ILE A 60 -11.20 1.82 -11.61
CA ILE A 60 -11.33 3.08 -10.88
C ILE A 60 -12.77 3.23 -10.38
N PRO A 61 -12.99 3.37 -9.08
CA PRO A 61 -14.30 3.67 -8.52
C PRO A 61 -14.82 5.02 -9.05
N ARG A 62 -16.10 5.09 -9.38
CA ARG A 62 -16.74 6.32 -9.86
C ARG A 62 -17.42 7.04 -8.69
N PHE A 63 -16.64 7.84 -7.93
CA PHE A 63 -17.16 8.55 -6.75
C PHE A 63 -18.34 9.48 -7.07
N TRP A 64 -18.38 10.05 -8.29
CA TRP A 64 -19.49 10.90 -8.75
C TRP A 64 -20.81 10.15 -9.00
N LEU A 65 -20.79 8.81 -8.96
CA LEU A 65 -21.97 7.96 -9.05
C LEU A 65 -22.25 7.25 -7.71
N SER A 66 -21.74 7.76 -6.61
CA SER A 66 -21.86 7.15 -5.27
C SER A 66 -21.32 5.72 -5.17
N GLU A 67 -20.40 5.34 -6.07
CA GLU A 67 -19.74 4.02 -6.11
C GLU A 67 -18.36 4.07 -5.44
N LEU A 68 -18.24 4.77 -4.32
CA LEU A 68 -17.00 4.90 -3.57
C LEU A 68 -16.46 3.52 -3.17
N GLY A 69 -15.18 3.28 -3.49
CA GLY A 69 -14.48 2.06 -3.11
C GLY A 69 -14.87 0.80 -3.90
N ARG A 70 -15.76 0.88 -4.87
CA ARG A 70 -16.20 -0.28 -5.65
C ARG A 70 -15.49 -0.37 -7.00
N ALA A 71 -14.32 -0.95 -7.01
CA ALA A 71 -13.69 -1.55 -8.18
C ALA A 71 -13.90 -3.06 -8.09
N TRP A 72 -13.92 -3.75 -9.21
CA TRP A 72 -14.03 -5.21 -9.25
C TRP A 72 -13.64 -5.76 -10.61
N ILE A 73 -13.32 -7.05 -10.63
CA ILE A 73 -13.17 -7.84 -11.84
C ILE A 73 -14.20 -8.97 -11.86
N THR A 74 -14.50 -9.48 -13.05
CA THR A 74 -15.29 -10.70 -13.22
C THR A 74 -14.40 -11.74 -13.91
N PRO A 75 -13.80 -12.66 -13.15
CA PRO A 75 -12.99 -13.74 -13.70
C PRO A 75 -13.87 -14.84 -14.29
N GLU A 76 -13.34 -15.57 -15.27
CA GLU A 76 -13.96 -16.75 -15.87
C GLU A 76 -12.93 -17.88 -16.03
N GLY A 77 -13.42 -19.11 -16.08
CA GLY A 77 -12.56 -20.29 -16.31
C GLY A 77 -11.84 -20.81 -15.05
N LEU A 78 -12.08 -20.24 -13.88
CA LEU A 78 -11.52 -20.70 -12.60
C LEU A 78 -12.36 -21.83 -12.02
N LYS A 79 -12.07 -23.08 -12.40
CA LYS A 79 -12.82 -24.27 -11.98
C LYS A 79 -12.37 -24.82 -10.63
N GLU A 80 -11.07 -24.79 -10.39
CA GLU A 80 -10.46 -25.38 -9.20
C GLU A 80 -10.39 -24.39 -8.05
N SER A 81 -10.55 -24.88 -6.83
CA SER A 81 -10.53 -24.08 -5.60
C SER A 81 -9.21 -23.33 -5.40
N TRP A 82 -8.07 -23.96 -5.76
CA TRP A 82 -6.76 -23.33 -5.67
C TRP A 82 -6.56 -22.19 -6.68
N GLN A 83 -7.17 -22.26 -7.88
CA GLN A 83 -7.14 -21.18 -8.86
C GLN A 83 -7.84 -19.93 -8.32
N GLN A 84 -9.03 -20.13 -7.74
CA GLN A 84 -9.78 -19.04 -7.09
C GLN A 84 -9.00 -18.45 -5.91
N LEU A 85 -8.34 -19.30 -5.10
CA LEU A 85 -7.53 -18.86 -3.98
C LEU A 85 -6.34 -17.99 -4.44
N ILE A 86 -5.60 -18.42 -5.46
CA ILE A 86 -4.47 -17.64 -6.01
C ILE A 86 -4.94 -16.30 -6.56
N MET A 87 -6.02 -16.30 -7.34
CA MET A 87 -6.61 -15.08 -7.87
C MET A 87 -6.99 -14.12 -6.73
N THR A 88 -7.73 -14.58 -5.74
CA THR A 88 -8.17 -13.75 -4.61
C THR A 88 -7.01 -13.30 -3.71
N ALA A 89 -5.97 -14.13 -3.54
CA ALA A 89 -4.80 -13.79 -2.73
C ALA A 89 -3.77 -12.89 -3.45
N SER A 90 -3.88 -12.70 -4.76
CA SER A 90 -2.88 -11.97 -5.57
C SER A 90 -2.60 -10.55 -5.09
N PRO A 91 -3.58 -9.72 -4.67
CA PRO A 91 -3.30 -8.39 -4.13
C PRO A 91 -2.44 -8.44 -2.87
N TYR A 92 -2.70 -9.36 -1.97
CA TYR A 92 -1.97 -9.52 -0.71
C TYR A 92 -0.54 -10.02 -0.94
N ILE A 93 -0.32 -10.86 -1.95
CA ILE A 93 1.01 -11.28 -2.39
C ILE A 93 1.77 -10.06 -2.94
N LEU A 94 1.14 -9.25 -3.80
CA LEU A 94 1.74 -8.01 -4.30
C LEU A 94 2.08 -7.05 -3.15
N ASP A 95 1.27 -6.99 -2.10
CA ASP A 95 1.48 -6.16 -0.94
C ASP A 95 2.73 -6.57 -0.15
N ILE A 96 2.89 -7.86 0.10
CA ILE A 96 4.10 -8.39 0.75
C ILE A 96 5.34 -8.08 -0.10
N VAL A 97 5.26 -8.33 -1.41
CA VAL A 97 6.35 -8.01 -2.36
C VAL A 97 6.66 -6.52 -2.34
N SER A 98 5.65 -5.66 -2.31
CA SER A 98 5.81 -4.20 -2.23
C SER A 98 6.55 -3.76 -0.97
N ILE A 99 6.20 -4.30 0.20
CA ILE A 99 6.89 -4.02 1.47
C ILE A 99 8.35 -4.46 1.40
N VAL A 100 8.61 -5.68 0.93
CA VAL A 100 9.97 -6.20 0.79
C VAL A 100 10.80 -5.36 -0.17
N ALA A 101 10.25 -5.04 -1.35
CA ALA A 101 10.90 -4.16 -2.34
C ALA A 101 11.18 -2.76 -1.75
N GLY A 102 10.22 -2.19 -1.03
CA GLY A 102 10.36 -0.92 -0.33
C GLY A 102 11.51 -0.94 0.69
N MET A 103 11.63 -2.01 1.47
CA MET A 103 12.73 -2.17 2.42
C MET A 103 14.09 -2.27 1.73
N PHE A 104 14.19 -2.91 0.56
CA PHE A 104 15.40 -2.94 -0.26
C PHE A 104 15.75 -1.56 -0.84
N ILE A 105 14.78 -0.85 -1.40
CA ILE A 105 14.95 0.51 -1.93
C ILE A 105 15.47 1.46 -0.85
N LEU A 106 14.91 1.37 0.37
CA LEU A 106 15.34 2.20 1.49
C LEU A 106 16.76 1.89 2.01
N ARG A 107 17.29 0.70 1.76
CA ARG A 107 18.68 0.37 2.11
C ARG A 107 19.70 1.06 1.19
N ARG A 108 19.28 1.41 -0.02
CA ARG A 108 20.11 2.14 -1.00
C ARG A 108 19.88 3.65 -0.84
N ASN A 109 20.68 4.46 -1.53
CA ASN A 109 20.58 5.92 -1.45
C ASN A 109 19.20 6.40 -1.90
N PHE A 110 18.45 6.95 -0.97
CA PHE A 110 17.10 7.43 -1.19
C PHE A 110 17.11 8.84 -1.82
N SER A 111 16.11 9.13 -2.64
CA SER A 111 15.93 10.45 -3.24
C SER A 111 15.83 11.54 -2.16
N LYS A 112 16.37 12.73 -2.44
CA LYS A 112 16.17 13.92 -1.60
C LYS A 112 14.86 14.65 -1.91
N ASN A 113 14.14 14.22 -2.94
CA ASN A 113 12.89 14.84 -3.35
C ASN A 113 11.74 14.38 -2.43
N PRO A 114 11.07 15.29 -1.70
CA PRO A 114 9.99 14.95 -0.77
C PRO A 114 8.81 14.24 -1.45
N PHE A 115 8.47 14.64 -2.66
CA PHE A 115 7.39 14.00 -3.41
C PHE A 115 7.72 12.54 -3.73
N VAL A 116 8.94 12.26 -4.21
CA VAL A 116 9.38 10.89 -4.51
C VAL A 116 9.36 10.02 -3.25
N ILE A 117 9.84 10.58 -2.12
CA ILE A 117 9.82 9.87 -0.83
C ILE A 117 8.39 9.56 -0.41
N GLY A 118 7.51 10.55 -0.42
CA GLY A 118 6.11 10.36 -0.03
C GLY A 118 5.36 9.41 -0.95
N PHE A 119 5.60 9.48 -2.26
CA PHE A 119 4.99 8.60 -3.25
C PHE A 119 5.44 7.14 -3.07
N VAL A 120 6.75 6.91 -2.94
CA VAL A 120 7.30 5.56 -2.69
C VAL A 120 6.81 5.02 -1.34
N PHE A 121 6.75 5.87 -0.31
CA PHE A 121 6.22 5.46 0.99
C PHE A 121 4.73 5.09 0.91
N MET A 122 3.94 5.90 0.22
CA MET A 122 2.53 5.62 -0.04
C MET A 122 2.37 4.28 -0.78
N LEU A 123 3.09 4.09 -1.88
CA LEU A 123 2.92 2.94 -2.77
C LEU A 123 3.37 1.62 -2.13
N LEU A 124 4.53 1.63 -1.45
CA LEU A 124 5.19 0.41 -0.98
C LEU A 124 4.92 0.07 0.50
N PHE A 125 4.36 0.98 1.28
CA PHE A 125 4.08 0.76 2.70
C PHE A 125 2.65 1.09 3.10
N LEU A 126 2.13 2.27 2.74
CA LEU A 126 0.77 2.65 3.14
C LEU A 126 -0.30 1.86 2.40
N ARG A 127 -0.12 1.61 1.09
CA ARG A 127 -1.08 0.83 0.32
C ARG A 127 -1.23 -0.60 0.86
N PRO A 128 -0.14 -1.38 1.02
CA PRO A 128 -0.21 -2.69 1.64
C PRO A 128 -0.83 -2.70 3.03
N THR A 129 -0.47 -1.71 3.86
CA THR A 129 -1.03 -1.60 5.21
C THR A 129 -2.54 -1.35 5.16
N PHE A 130 -3.00 -0.56 4.20
CA PHE A 130 -4.42 -0.28 4.03
C PHE A 130 -5.19 -1.54 3.66
N ASP A 131 -4.71 -2.35 2.70
CA ASP A 131 -5.31 -3.63 2.33
C ASP A 131 -5.37 -4.59 3.53
N PHE A 132 -4.25 -4.77 4.25
CA PHE A 132 -4.19 -5.66 5.42
C PHE A 132 -5.02 -5.21 6.62
N VAL A 133 -5.49 -3.97 6.67
CA VAL A 133 -6.32 -3.45 7.78
C VAL A 133 -7.77 -3.29 7.36
N CYS A 134 -8.04 -2.72 6.17
CA CYS A 134 -9.39 -2.37 5.78
C CYS A 134 -10.20 -3.57 5.29
N GLU A 135 -9.58 -4.50 4.56
CA GLU A 135 -10.26 -5.71 4.10
C GLU A 135 -10.73 -6.62 5.26
N PRO A 136 -9.90 -6.91 6.29
CA PRO A 136 -10.39 -7.62 7.45
C PRO A 136 -11.48 -6.90 8.23
N ILE A 137 -11.43 -5.56 8.31
CA ILE A 137 -12.49 -4.77 8.94
C ILE A 137 -13.78 -4.88 8.14
N ALA A 138 -13.74 -4.81 6.82
CA ALA A 138 -14.87 -5.02 5.94
C ALA A 138 -15.48 -6.41 6.14
N PHE A 139 -14.65 -7.46 6.18
CA PHE A 139 -15.07 -8.82 6.47
C PHE A 139 -15.78 -8.95 7.82
N LEU A 140 -15.22 -8.36 8.88
CA LEU A 140 -15.87 -8.33 10.22
C LEU A 140 -17.19 -7.56 10.22
N SER A 141 -17.37 -6.64 9.28
CA SER A 141 -18.61 -5.87 9.08
C SER A 141 -19.61 -6.61 8.20
N GLY A 142 -19.33 -7.84 7.78
CA GLY A 142 -20.23 -8.69 6.99
C GLY A 142 -20.04 -8.57 5.47
N ASP A 143 -18.96 -7.94 5.00
CA ASP A 143 -18.63 -7.91 3.57
C ASP A 143 -18.13 -9.29 3.10
N MET A 144 -18.63 -9.73 1.95
CA MET A 144 -18.22 -10.98 1.29
C MET A 144 -17.08 -10.73 0.27
N GLY A 145 -16.12 -9.86 0.62
CA GLY A 145 -14.95 -9.58 -0.20
C GLY A 145 -13.89 -10.68 -0.16
N ASP A 146 -12.67 -10.32 -0.49
CA ASP A 146 -11.54 -11.26 -0.66
C ASP A 146 -11.27 -12.09 0.59
N ILE A 147 -11.30 -11.48 1.77
CA ILE A 147 -11.05 -12.19 3.03
C ILE A 147 -12.09 -13.29 3.27
N TYR A 148 -13.35 -13.04 2.93
CA TYR A 148 -14.39 -14.06 2.99
C TYR A 148 -14.04 -15.26 2.09
N HIS A 149 -13.67 -15.00 0.83
CA HIS A 149 -13.31 -16.04 -0.12
C HIS A 149 -12.05 -16.81 0.30
N ILE A 150 -11.02 -16.14 0.79
CA ILE A 150 -9.82 -16.79 1.32
C ILE A 150 -10.18 -17.66 2.51
N THR A 151 -10.93 -17.13 3.46
CA THR A 151 -11.34 -17.84 4.69
C THR A 151 -12.14 -19.09 4.38
N SER A 152 -13.03 -19.03 3.40
CA SER A 152 -13.81 -20.19 2.95
C SER A 152 -12.96 -21.34 2.37
N LYS A 153 -11.74 -21.03 1.89
CA LYS A 153 -10.82 -21.99 1.26
C LYS A 153 -9.78 -22.56 2.24
N ILE A 154 -9.20 -21.74 3.10
CA ILE A 154 -8.10 -22.15 3.99
C ILE A 154 -8.46 -22.16 5.47
N GLY A 155 -9.68 -21.72 5.82
CA GLY A 155 -10.20 -21.71 7.18
C GLY A 155 -9.82 -20.47 7.98
N ASN A 156 -10.63 -20.20 9.03
CA ASN A 156 -10.50 -19.00 9.86
C ASN A 156 -9.14 -18.86 10.53
N PHE A 157 -8.64 -19.93 11.16
CA PHE A 157 -7.40 -19.86 11.92
C PHE A 157 -6.20 -19.43 11.05
N VAL A 158 -6.05 -20.05 9.88
CA VAL A 158 -4.95 -19.77 8.95
C VAL A 158 -5.08 -18.36 8.42
N THR A 159 -6.28 -17.95 7.98
CA THR A 159 -6.55 -16.60 7.46
C THR A 159 -6.18 -15.53 8.49
N TRP A 160 -6.68 -15.63 9.74
CA TRP A 160 -6.38 -14.63 10.76
C TRP A 160 -4.92 -14.62 11.18
N SER A 161 -4.24 -15.77 11.19
CA SER A 161 -2.79 -15.83 11.45
C SER A 161 -2.00 -15.08 10.37
N LEU A 162 -2.35 -15.25 9.09
CA LEU A 162 -1.73 -14.53 7.98
C LEU A 162 -2.01 -13.02 8.03
N ILE A 163 -3.25 -12.61 8.35
CA ILE A 163 -3.62 -11.21 8.51
C ILE A 163 -2.80 -10.56 9.63
N LEU A 164 -2.76 -11.15 10.81
CA LEU A 164 -2.02 -10.62 11.95
C LEU A 164 -0.51 -10.50 11.65
N PHE A 165 0.06 -11.51 10.98
CA PHE A 165 1.44 -11.47 10.51
C PHE A 165 1.67 -10.31 9.53
N SER A 166 0.81 -10.14 8.54
CA SER A 166 0.92 -9.10 7.51
C SER A 166 0.74 -7.69 8.08
N VAL A 167 -0.22 -7.50 8.98
CA VAL A 167 -0.39 -6.24 9.73
C VAL A 167 0.86 -5.92 10.56
N GLY A 168 1.38 -6.92 11.29
CA GLY A 168 2.61 -6.77 12.08
C GLY A 168 3.80 -6.38 11.21
N LEU A 169 4.01 -7.08 10.08
CA LEU A 169 5.05 -6.77 9.11
C LEU A 169 4.94 -5.34 8.57
N SER A 170 3.73 -4.92 8.20
CA SER A 170 3.46 -3.58 7.70
C SER A 170 3.77 -2.50 8.72
N LEU A 171 3.29 -2.64 9.95
CA LEU A 171 3.53 -1.67 11.03
C LEU A 171 5.01 -1.56 11.38
N ILE A 172 5.71 -2.69 11.51
CA ILE A 172 7.16 -2.71 11.74
C ILE A 172 7.89 -2.00 10.60
N SER A 173 7.53 -2.28 9.35
CA SER A 173 8.12 -1.65 8.18
C SER A 173 7.93 -0.14 8.17
N ILE A 174 6.72 0.35 8.46
CA ILE A 174 6.43 1.79 8.59
C ILE A 174 7.30 2.43 9.68
N ILE A 175 7.39 1.81 10.85
CA ILE A 175 8.21 2.33 11.97
C ILE A 175 9.70 2.42 11.56
N ILE A 176 10.23 1.39 10.90
CA ILE A 176 11.62 1.38 10.42
C ILE A 176 11.85 2.52 9.41
N VAL A 177 10.93 2.68 8.45
CA VAL A 177 11.00 3.75 7.44
C VAL A 177 11.00 5.12 8.08
N LEU A 178 10.05 5.39 8.96
CA LEU A 178 9.92 6.67 9.66
C LEU A 178 11.18 6.98 10.48
N LYS A 179 11.71 6.02 11.26
CA LYS A 179 12.94 6.19 12.03
C LYS A 179 14.15 6.48 11.14
N ARG A 180 14.29 5.77 10.03
CA ARG A 180 15.41 5.97 9.10
C ARG A 180 15.35 7.33 8.42
N PHE A 181 14.15 7.76 8.06
CA PHE A 181 13.93 9.04 7.43
C PHE A 181 14.27 10.22 8.36
N VAL A 182 13.88 10.15 9.62
CA VAL A 182 14.23 11.14 10.65
C VAL A 182 15.76 11.27 10.76
N ARG A 183 16.49 10.16 10.90
CA ARG A 183 17.96 10.18 10.96
C ARG A 183 18.61 10.79 9.73
N PHE A 184 18.09 10.47 8.54
CA PHE A 184 18.59 11.05 7.29
C PHE A 184 18.40 12.56 7.22
N SER A 185 17.25 13.05 7.66
CA SER A 185 16.92 14.48 7.73
C SER A 185 17.83 15.24 8.70
N GLU A 186 18.12 14.69 9.88
CA GLU A 186 19.05 15.28 10.86
C GLU A 186 20.48 15.41 10.28
N THR A 187 20.96 14.39 9.58
CA THR A 187 22.28 14.42 8.94
C THR A 187 22.40 15.50 7.88
N LEU A 188 21.34 15.77 7.12
CA LEU A 188 21.33 16.85 6.11
C LEU A 188 21.33 18.24 6.77
N SER A 189 20.58 18.41 7.85
CA SER A 189 20.51 19.67 8.59
C SER A 189 21.88 20.05 9.20
N THR A 190 22.58 19.08 9.78
CA THR A 190 23.90 19.29 10.40
C THR A 190 24.94 19.70 9.36
N ARG A 191 24.93 19.08 8.18
CA ARG A 191 25.87 19.44 7.08
C ARG A 191 25.59 20.84 6.50
N GLY A 192 24.32 21.25 6.40
CA GLY A 192 23.95 22.58 5.91
C GLY A 192 24.39 23.72 6.85
N ASN A 193 24.49 23.47 8.16
CA ASN A 193 24.96 24.46 9.13
C ASN A 193 26.50 24.62 9.14
N ILE A 194 27.25 23.58 8.86
CA ILE A 194 28.72 23.63 8.79
C ILE A 194 29.19 24.51 7.61
N THR A 195 28.52 24.42 6.47
CA THR A 195 28.86 25.24 5.29
C THR A 195 28.49 26.72 5.43
N ARG A 196 27.57 27.09 6.33
CA ARG A 196 27.23 28.50 6.61
C ARG A 196 28.17 29.20 7.61
N CYS A 197 28.90 28.44 8.42
CA CYS A 197 29.86 29.00 9.38
C CYS A 197 31.26 29.17 8.78
N SER A 198 31.52 28.72 7.53
CA SER A 198 32.81 28.78 6.85
C SER A 198 32.86 29.82 5.72
N SER A 199 31.83 30.61 5.56
CA SER A 199 31.73 31.75 4.62
C SER A 199 31.62 33.08 5.36
#